data_e3ee79249439388dc429aa2c0fa7ab6c
#
_entry.id   e3ee79249439388dc429aa2c0fa7ab6c
#
_cell.length_a   1.000
_cell.length_b   1.000
_cell.length_c   1.000
_cell.angle_alpha   90.00
_cell.angle_beta   90.00
_cell.angle_gamma   90.00
#
_symmetry.space_group_name_H-M   'P 1'
#
loop_
_entity.id
_entity.type
_entity.pdbx_description
1 polymer ?
#
loop_
_entity_poly.entity_id
_entity_poly.type
_entity_poly.pdbx_seq_one_letter_code
_entity_poly.pdbx_strand_id
1 'polypeptide(L)'
;MEDGTDARAFLAKAAATFTVLSLLPVALSGSAPSHASAALRTISSSDFGAVPIGDVPWPTSLFASFTYEHGVAFGTYAQFAYNATTGALRSLIGLEGRAPVLFLESIDIEGFPPARSAAARGPIFEAAGYLVTITAHDDPTALLEIRSDMARLVTVELPAWSTNISLVSVPGSWRASSVSFVVQGEEARLFLGAGWFNVTGTTVLAHLASPDLLVFKSVPAASKNKAEWRAVLDAISAGHVVSELDLVAIADGRWMQNPGRYRIDVATWPLAVRAGQASIQVDTLRPGGAVVLLAFDPETMPAADPTRLIVRANGNPVNRSNDTLSLFYAPDSLTRDASYSLLPLPGTVIALYLPSLAAVSVEVVSVPQPAPNPAFDPGSEAAVVAALAIVSVAAARMLRRREE
;
A
#
# COMPACT_ATOMS: atom_id res chain seq x y z
N MET A 1 -15.33 -17.78 -37.03
CA MET A 1 -14.04 -18.47 -37.03
C MET A 1 -13.02 -17.51 -37.59
N GLU A 2 -12.69 -16.48 -36.82
CA GLU A 2 -11.72 -15.42 -37.08
C GLU A 2 -11.72 -14.57 -35.79
N ASP A 3 -10.62 -14.56 -35.05
CA ASP A 3 -10.18 -13.51 -34.11
C ASP A 3 -9.26 -14.05 -33.01
N GLY A 4 -8.30 -14.91 -33.41
CA GLY A 4 -7.27 -15.38 -32.48
C GLY A 4 -5.95 -14.60 -32.50
N THR A 5 -5.81 -13.60 -33.36
CA THR A 5 -4.53 -12.96 -33.67
C THR A 5 -4.27 -11.67 -32.87
N ASP A 6 -5.29 -10.96 -32.43
CA ASP A 6 -5.12 -9.66 -31.73
C ASP A 6 -4.71 -9.77 -30.25
N ALA A 7 -5.15 -10.85 -29.57
CA ALA A 7 -4.81 -11.03 -28.14
C ALA A 7 -3.31 -11.32 -27.92
N ARG A 8 -2.65 -11.99 -28.86
CA ARG A 8 -1.20 -12.25 -28.78
C ARG A 8 -0.35 -11.02 -29.06
N ALA A 9 -0.82 -10.14 -29.93
CA ALA A 9 -0.14 -8.88 -30.23
C ALA A 9 -0.22 -7.89 -29.05
N PHE A 10 -1.33 -7.89 -28.29
CA PHE A 10 -1.50 -7.06 -27.11
C PHE A 10 -0.62 -7.53 -25.93
N LEU A 11 -0.52 -8.83 -25.71
CA LEU A 11 0.38 -9.41 -24.69
C LEU A 11 1.85 -9.11 -24.98
N ALA A 12 2.26 -9.15 -26.26
CA ALA A 12 3.61 -8.78 -26.65
C ALA A 12 3.89 -7.28 -26.46
N LYS A 13 2.90 -6.42 -26.68
CA LYS A 13 3.02 -4.97 -26.48
C LYS A 13 3.07 -4.59 -24.99
N ALA A 14 2.24 -5.20 -24.15
CA ALA A 14 2.25 -4.98 -22.70
C ALA A 14 3.58 -5.46 -22.07
N ALA A 15 4.10 -6.62 -22.48
CA ALA A 15 5.39 -7.11 -22.03
C ALA A 15 6.57 -6.21 -22.49
N ALA A 16 6.50 -5.67 -23.73
CA ALA A 16 7.56 -4.82 -24.26
C ALA A 16 7.63 -3.45 -23.57
N THR A 17 6.50 -2.89 -23.14
CA THR A 17 6.48 -1.57 -22.44
C THR A 17 7.04 -1.65 -21.02
N PHE A 18 6.92 -2.79 -20.35
CA PHE A 18 7.52 -3.00 -19.02
C PHE A 18 9.04 -3.25 -19.04
N THR A 19 9.59 -3.72 -20.16
CA THR A 19 11.02 -4.04 -20.27
C THR A 19 11.89 -2.82 -20.59
N VAL A 20 11.32 -1.73 -21.10
CA VAL A 20 12.10 -0.55 -21.56
C VAL A 20 12.44 0.41 -20.41
N LEU A 21 11.77 0.35 -19.25
CA LEU A 21 12.06 1.26 -18.12
C LEU A 21 13.16 0.77 -17.17
N SER A 22 13.72 -0.44 -17.39
CA SER A 22 14.75 -1.04 -16.53
C SER A 22 16.16 -1.08 -17.13
N LEU A 23 16.40 -0.50 -18.31
CA LEU A 23 17.70 -0.52 -18.97
C LEU A 23 18.28 0.88 -19.16
N LEU A 24 18.78 1.49 -18.07
CA LEU A 24 19.83 2.49 -18.12
C LEU A 24 21.10 1.91 -17.45
N PRO A 25 22.17 1.61 -18.22
CA PRO A 25 23.41 1.17 -17.63
C PRO A 25 24.14 2.37 -17.04
N VAL A 26 24.25 2.45 -15.72
CA VAL A 26 25.26 3.28 -15.07
C VAL A 26 26.55 2.44 -15.01
N ALA A 27 27.47 2.74 -15.89
CA ALA A 27 28.82 2.23 -15.79
C ALA A 27 29.54 2.93 -14.63
N LEU A 28 29.73 2.21 -13.52
CA LEU A 28 30.68 2.59 -12.47
C LEU A 28 31.76 1.50 -12.39
N SER A 29 32.93 1.84 -12.91
CA SER A 29 34.18 1.12 -12.68
C SER A 29 34.60 1.34 -11.22
N GLY A 30 34.54 0.29 -10.41
CA GLY A 30 35.01 0.28 -9.03
C GLY A 30 35.52 -1.12 -8.67
N SER A 31 36.79 -1.20 -8.24
CA SER A 31 37.53 -2.37 -7.81
C SER A 31 36.75 -3.27 -6.86
N ALA A 32 36.74 -4.58 -7.12
CA ALA A 32 36.12 -5.60 -6.28
C ALA A 32 36.77 -5.65 -4.88
N PRO A 33 36.00 -5.57 -3.80
CA PRO A 33 36.48 -5.92 -2.49
C PRO A 33 36.43 -7.46 -2.30
N SER A 34 37.46 -8.00 -1.65
CA SER A 34 37.61 -9.38 -1.25
C SER A 34 36.38 -9.90 -0.48
N HIS A 35 35.87 -11.07 -0.87
CA HIS A 35 34.79 -11.78 -0.21
C HIS A 35 35.18 -12.17 1.22
N ALA A 36 34.82 -11.36 2.20
CA ALA A 36 34.66 -11.82 3.58
C ALA A 36 33.29 -12.48 3.67
N SER A 37 33.28 -13.80 3.86
CA SER A 37 32.08 -14.56 4.19
C SER A 37 31.59 -14.08 5.56
N ALA A 38 30.67 -13.09 5.56
CA ALA A 38 29.97 -12.69 6.78
C ALA A 38 29.01 -13.84 7.15
N ALA A 39 29.36 -14.57 8.21
CA ALA A 39 28.43 -15.52 8.83
C ALA A 39 27.14 -14.74 9.18
N LEU A 40 26.02 -15.09 8.55
CA LEU A 40 24.71 -14.57 8.91
C LEU A 40 24.46 -14.90 10.39
N ARG A 41 24.55 -13.90 11.25
CA ARG A 41 24.02 -14.00 12.60
C ARG A 41 22.52 -14.18 12.48
N THR A 42 21.99 -15.24 13.07
CA THR A 42 20.56 -15.35 13.33
C THR A 42 20.24 -14.19 14.27
N ILE A 43 19.52 -13.19 13.76
CA ILE A 43 19.11 -12.05 14.55
C ILE A 43 18.03 -12.59 15.50
N SER A 44 18.39 -12.75 16.75
CA SER A 44 17.44 -13.12 17.82
C SER A 44 16.64 -11.88 18.21
N SER A 45 15.42 -12.07 18.70
CA SER A 45 14.63 -10.97 19.31
C SER A 45 15.38 -10.26 20.45
N SER A 46 16.39 -10.88 21.04
CA SER A 46 17.30 -10.29 22.03
C SER A 46 18.38 -9.37 21.42
N ASP A 47 18.65 -9.47 20.13
CA ASP A 47 19.64 -8.62 19.45
C ASP A 47 19.06 -7.24 19.10
N PHE A 48 17.74 -7.10 19.16
CA PHE A 48 17.08 -5.82 19.17
C PHE A 48 17.21 -5.26 20.58
N GLY A 49 18.29 -4.51 20.85
CA GLY A 49 18.42 -3.75 22.08
C GLY A 49 17.09 -3.04 22.31
N ALA A 50 16.55 -3.13 23.53
CA ALA A 50 15.29 -2.49 23.89
C ALA A 50 15.34 -1.02 23.42
N VAL A 51 14.78 -0.77 22.23
CA VAL A 51 14.49 0.59 21.82
C VAL A 51 13.52 1.08 22.88
N PRO A 52 13.86 2.15 23.63
CA PRO A 52 12.92 2.66 24.61
C PRO A 52 11.66 3.02 23.82
N ILE A 53 10.61 2.27 24.04
CA ILE A 53 9.28 2.61 23.54
C ILE A 53 8.81 3.78 24.43
N GLY A 54 9.44 4.94 24.24
CA GLY A 54 8.86 6.20 24.64
C GLY A 54 7.62 6.38 23.77
N ASP A 55 6.65 7.15 24.26
CA ASP A 55 5.46 7.57 23.52
C ASP A 55 5.89 8.18 22.17
N VAL A 56 6.24 7.32 21.20
CA VAL A 56 6.46 7.74 19.83
C VAL A 56 5.07 8.12 19.33
N PRO A 57 4.83 9.38 19.02
CA PRO A 57 3.55 9.77 18.44
C PRO A 57 3.33 8.88 17.23
N TRP A 58 2.14 8.28 17.13
CA TRP A 58 1.76 7.45 16.00
C TRP A 58 2.14 8.15 14.72
N PRO A 59 2.82 7.50 13.78
CA PRO A 59 3.14 8.12 12.51
C PRO A 59 1.84 8.62 11.89
N THR A 60 1.84 9.86 11.51
CA THR A 60 0.69 10.51 10.85
C THR A 60 0.57 10.10 9.39
N SER A 61 1.56 9.41 8.86
CA SER A 61 1.63 8.88 7.50
C SER A 61 1.28 7.40 7.47
N LEU A 62 0.62 6.95 6.40
CA LEU A 62 0.39 5.54 6.10
C LEU A 62 1.66 4.81 5.69
N PHE A 63 2.69 5.54 5.32
CA PHE A 63 3.92 5.01 4.76
C PHE A 63 5.12 5.69 5.41
N ALA A 64 6.15 4.90 5.64
CA ALA A 64 7.44 5.38 6.10
C ALA A 64 8.52 5.04 5.09
N SER A 65 9.79 5.09 5.46
CA SER A 65 10.88 4.83 4.53
C SER A 65 11.80 3.77 5.07
N PHE A 66 12.09 2.79 4.22
CA PHE A 66 13.16 1.83 4.48
C PHE A 66 14.54 2.45 4.32
N THR A 67 15.45 2.04 5.19
CA THR A 67 16.89 2.04 4.94
C THR A 67 17.34 0.60 4.73
N TYR A 68 18.29 0.36 3.82
CA TYR A 68 18.84 -0.98 3.59
C TYR A 68 20.35 -0.94 3.69
N GLU A 69 20.86 -1.57 4.74
CA GLU A 69 22.28 -1.59 5.06
C GLU A 69 22.70 -2.97 5.58
N HIS A 70 23.84 -3.46 5.13
CA HIS A 70 24.45 -4.71 5.58
C HIS A 70 23.51 -5.93 5.55
N GLY A 71 22.60 -5.98 4.57
CA GLY A 71 21.64 -7.07 4.44
C GLY A 71 20.40 -6.97 5.34
N VAL A 72 20.17 -5.82 5.97
CA VAL A 72 18.98 -5.58 6.80
C VAL A 72 18.20 -4.39 6.26
N ALA A 73 16.91 -4.57 6.07
CA ALA A 73 15.96 -3.51 5.77
C ALA A 73 15.32 -3.05 7.08
N PHE A 74 15.47 -1.77 7.39
CA PHE A 74 14.90 -1.12 8.58
C PHE A 74 13.84 -0.13 8.12
N GLY A 75 12.62 -0.31 8.56
CA GLY A 75 11.51 0.61 8.36
C GLY A 75 10.92 1.07 9.69
N THR A 76 9.91 1.90 9.61
CA THR A 76 9.11 2.34 10.77
C THR A 76 8.06 1.29 11.14
N TYR A 77 7.49 0.61 10.16
CA TYR A 77 6.43 -0.39 10.33
C TYR A 77 6.93 -1.82 10.15
N ALA A 78 7.95 -2.02 9.34
CA ALA A 78 8.48 -3.35 9.06
C ALA A 78 10.00 -3.39 9.10
N GLN A 79 10.54 -4.54 9.50
CA GLN A 79 11.98 -4.81 9.51
C GLN A 79 12.23 -6.26 9.16
N PHE A 80 13.31 -6.54 8.42
CA PHE A 80 13.73 -7.90 8.08
C PHE A 80 15.20 -7.95 7.62
N ALA A 81 15.80 -9.13 7.70
CA ALA A 81 17.10 -9.39 7.06
C ALA A 81 16.89 -10.04 5.69
N TYR A 82 17.71 -9.68 4.72
CA TYR A 82 17.68 -10.21 3.35
C TYR A 82 19.06 -10.67 2.89
N ASN A 83 19.13 -11.91 2.42
CA ASN A 83 20.35 -12.46 1.84
C ASN A 83 20.31 -12.39 0.31
N ALA A 84 21.06 -11.45 -0.26
CA ALA A 84 21.10 -11.23 -1.71
C ALA A 84 21.63 -12.44 -2.52
N THR A 85 22.38 -13.36 -1.90
CA THR A 85 22.91 -14.54 -2.57
C THR A 85 21.86 -15.66 -2.72
N THR A 86 21.03 -15.86 -1.70
CA THR A 86 20.04 -16.95 -1.68
C THR A 86 18.60 -16.45 -1.90
N GLY A 87 18.35 -15.14 -1.84
CA GLY A 87 17.00 -14.57 -1.85
C GLY A 87 16.23 -14.80 -0.56
N ALA A 88 16.86 -15.37 0.47
CA ALA A 88 16.19 -15.68 1.71
C ALA A 88 15.90 -14.43 2.52
N LEU A 89 14.67 -14.33 3.04
CA LEU A 89 14.31 -13.37 4.08
C LEU A 89 14.36 -14.05 5.44
N ARG A 90 14.71 -13.27 6.46
CA ARG A 90 14.71 -13.71 7.87
C ARG A 90 14.08 -12.65 8.74
N SER A 91 13.31 -13.10 9.72
CA SER A 91 12.75 -12.27 10.78
C SER A 91 11.94 -11.08 10.25
N LEU A 92 10.85 -11.35 9.50
CA LEU A 92 9.91 -10.28 9.15
C LEU A 92 9.16 -9.85 10.42
N ILE A 93 9.47 -8.66 10.88
CA ILE A 93 8.95 -8.07 12.11
C ILE A 93 8.06 -6.89 11.76
N GLY A 94 6.82 -6.90 12.25
CA GLY A 94 5.97 -5.71 12.29
C GLY A 94 6.30 -4.90 13.54
N LEU A 95 6.48 -3.60 13.37
CA LEU A 95 6.86 -2.65 14.42
C LEU A 95 5.68 -1.79 14.87
N GLU A 96 4.52 -1.94 14.24
CA GLU A 96 3.31 -1.24 14.61
C GLU A 96 2.77 -1.79 15.94
N GLY A 97 2.36 -0.91 16.84
CA GLY A 97 1.76 -1.31 18.11
C GLY A 97 2.65 -1.15 19.33
N ARG A 98 2.28 -1.82 20.44
CA ARG A 98 2.97 -1.69 21.72
C ARG A 98 4.27 -2.48 21.81
N ALA A 99 4.41 -3.49 20.96
CA ALA A 99 5.59 -4.35 20.92
C ALA A 99 5.82 -4.87 19.50
N PRO A 100 7.08 -5.11 19.10
CA PRO A 100 7.40 -5.75 17.83
C PRO A 100 6.78 -7.15 17.75
N VAL A 101 6.23 -7.50 16.58
CA VAL A 101 5.65 -8.82 16.31
C VAL A 101 6.48 -9.51 15.23
N LEU A 102 7.10 -10.64 15.55
CA LEU A 102 7.77 -11.48 14.56
C LEU A 102 6.72 -12.29 13.81
N PHE A 103 6.33 -11.84 12.64
CA PHE A 103 5.33 -12.52 11.81
C PHE A 103 5.86 -13.75 11.11
N LEU A 104 7.07 -13.67 10.54
CA LEU A 104 7.70 -14.77 9.81
C LEU A 104 9.14 -14.96 10.29
N GLU A 105 9.53 -16.19 10.59
CA GLU A 105 10.92 -16.52 10.93
C GLU A 105 11.80 -16.53 9.68
N SER A 106 11.29 -17.14 8.60
CA SER A 106 12.02 -17.18 7.35
C SER A 106 11.12 -17.34 6.14
N ILE A 107 11.65 -16.91 4.99
CA ILE A 107 11.15 -17.23 3.66
C ILE A 107 12.35 -17.69 2.82
N ASP A 108 12.28 -18.89 2.27
CA ASP A 108 13.27 -19.48 1.39
C ASP A 108 12.63 -19.79 0.03
N ILE A 109 13.26 -19.30 -1.05
CA ILE A 109 12.76 -19.46 -2.42
C ILE A 109 13.66 -20.48 -3.14
N GLU A 110 13.08 -21.62 -3.52
CA GLU A 110 13.80 -22.67 -4.23
C GLU A 110 14.37 -22.15 -5.57
N GLY A 111 15.66 -22.43 -5.80
CA GLY A 111 16.33 -22.05 -7.04
C GLY A 111 16.40 -20.53 -7.28
N PHE A 112 16.36 -19.72 -6.21
CA PHE A 112 16.54 -18.28 -6.35
C PHE A 112 17.97 -18.00 -6.85
N PRO A 113 18.13 -17.40 -8.01
CA PRO A 113 19.44 -16.97 -8.46
C PRO A 113 19.89 -15.73 -7.65
N PRO A 114 21.19 -15.45 -7.55
CA PRO A 114 21.69 -14.25 -6.90
C PRO A 114 20.93 -13.01 -7.37
N ALA A 115 20.51 -12.16 -6.42
CA ALA A 115 19.84 -10.92 -6.77
C ALA A 115 20.74 -10.03 -7.62
N ARG A 116 20.18 -9.47 -8.70
CA ARG A 116 20.87 -8.48 -9.52
C ARG A 116 20.95 -7.12 -8.83
N SER A 117 19.96 -6.83 -8.00
CA SER A 117 19.87 -5.62 -7.21
C SER A 117 19.09 -5.88 -5.94
N ALA A 118 19.44 -5.19 -4.86
CA ALA A 118 18.67 -5.07 -3.66
C ALA A 118 18.83 -3.65 -3.13
N ALA A 119 17.72 -2.92 -2.96
CA ALA A 119 17.76 -1.52 -2.53
C ALA A 119 16.46 -1.11 -1.85
N ALA A 120 16.56 -0.15 -0.94
CA ALA A 120 15.42 0.59 -0.41
C ALA A 120 15.25 1.93 -1.15
N ARG A 121 14.01 2.29 -1.45
CA ARG A 121 13.64 3.56 -2.09
C ARG A 121 12.34 4.07 -1.48
N GLY A 122 12.45 5.02 -0.54
CA GLY A 122 11.28 5.49 0.21
C GLY A 122 10.60 4.33 0.94
N PRO A 123 9.28 4.15 0.83
CA PRO A 123 8.55 3.10 1.54
C PRO A 123 8.74 1.69 0.97
N ILE A 124 9.54 1.51 -0.08
CA ILE A 124 9.70 0.24 -0.77
C ILE A 124 11.13 -0.28 -0.60
N PHE A 125 11.24 -1.56 -0.21
CA PHE A 125 12.43 -2.38 -0.46
C PHE A 125 12.15 -3.27 -1.67
N GLU A 126 13.07 -3.32 -2.61
CA GLU A 126 12.99 -4.20 -3.77
C GLU A 126 14.27 -5.01 -3.94
N ALA A 127 14.13 -6.31 -4.15
CA ALA A 127 15.21 -7.18 -4.56
C ALA A 127 14.81 -7.93 -5.84
N ALA A 128 15.53 -7.63 -6.92
CA ALA A 128 15.26 -8.22 -8.23
C ALA A 128 16.31 -9.29 -8.57
N GLY A 129 15.86 -10.52 -8.79
CA GLY A 129 16.61 -11.64 -9.34
C GLY A 129 16.27 -11.89 -10.80
N TYR A 130 16.67 -13.06 -11.31
CA TYR A 130 16.21 -13.52 -12.62
C TYR A 130 14.86 -14.18 -12.47
N LEU A 131 13.81 -13.61 -13.07
CA LEU A 131 12.43 -14.10 -13.01
C LEU A 131 11.81 -14.17 -11.60
N VAL A 132 12.39 -13.50 -10.63
CA VAL A 132 11.84 -13.34 -9.28
C VAL A 132 12.07 -11.92 -8.80
N THR A 133 11.04 -11.31 -8.23
CA THR A 133 11.12 -10.01 -7.56
C THR A 133 10.53 -10.14 -6.17
N ILE A 134 11.22 -9.59 -5.19
CA ILE A 134 10.74 -9.46 -3.81
C ILE A 134 10.52 -7.97 -3.57
N THR A 135 9.33 -7.60 -3.14
CA THR A 135 8.98 -6.22 -2.78
C THR A 135 8.41 -6.21 -1.37
N ALA A 136 8.97 -5.40 -0.48
CA ALA A 136 8.40 -5.16 0.85
C ALA A 136 8.04 -3.69 0.99
N HIS A 137 6.99 -3.43 1.77
CA HIS A 137 6.41 -2.11 1.96
C HIS A 137 6.51 -1.71 3.43
N ASP A 138 7.01 -0.50 3.70
CA ASP A 138 7.05 0.06 5.04
C ASP A 138 5.71 0.73 5.35
N ASP A 139 4.69 -0.09 5.54
CA ASP A 139 3.31 0.27 5.84
C ASP A 139 2.77 -0.49 7.06
N PRO A 140 1.66 -0.06 7.67
CA PRO A 140 1.09 -0.70 8.85
C PRO A 140 0.69 -2.16 8.68
N THR A 141 0.60 -2.67 7.45
CA THR A 141 0.24 -4.06 7.18
C THR A 141 1.46 -4.96 6.95
N ALA A 142 2.67 -4.37 6.95
CA ALA A 142 3.94 -5.05 6.65
C ALA A 142 3.87 -5.87 5.35
N LEU A 143 3.24 -5.29 4.32
CA LEU A 143 3.01 -5.96 3.04
C LEU A 143 4.32 -6.44 2.42
N LEU A 144 4.36 -7.71 2.05
CA LEU A 144 5.48 -8.33 1.35
C LEU A 144 4.95 -9.10 0.14
N GLU A 145 5.52 -8.85 -1.03
CA GLU A 145 5.18 -9.52 -2.29
C GLU A 145 6.40 -10.26 -2.85
N ILE A 146 6.23 -11.52 -3.22
CA ILE A 146 7.20 -12.32 -3.98
C ILE A 146 6.54 -12.69 -5.29
N ARG A 147 6.99 -12.10 -6.37
CA ARG A 147 6.53 -12.42 -7.72
C ARG A 147 7.52 -13.35 -8.40
N SER A 148 7.02 -14.41 -9.03
CA SER A 148 7.82 -15.31 -9.86
C SER A 148 7.19 -15.49 -11.25
N ASP A 149 8.00 -15.35 -12.29
CA ASP A 149 7.58 -15.64 -13.67
C ASP A 149 7.76 -17.14 -14.01
N MET A 150 8.21 -17.96 -13.05
CA MET A 150 8.34 -19.40 -13.15
C MET A 150 7.66 -20.11 -11.98
N ALA A 151 7.21 -21.33 -12.20
CA ALA A 151 6.75 -22.18 -11.11
C ALA A 151 7.88 -22.43 -10.10
N ARG A 152 7.59 -22.23 -8.80
CA ARG A 152 8.57 -22.36 -7.71
C ARG A 152 7.93 -22.87 -6.44
N LEU A 153 8.76 -23.47 -5.62
CA LEU A 153 8.44 -23.74 -4.22
C LEU A 153 9.01 -22.62 -3.35
N VAL A 154 8.17 -22.04 -2.50
CA VAL A 154 8.58 -21.10 -1.47
C VAL A 154 8.24 -21.71 -0.12
N THR A 155 9.24 -21.83 0.75
CA THR A 155 9.07 -22.30 2.12
C THR A 155 9.02 -21.11 3.04
N VAL A 156 7.95 -21.02 3.83
CA VAL A 156 7.75 -19.99 4.85
C VAL A 156 7.70 -20.66 6.21
N GLU A 157 8.58 -20.24 7.13
CA GLU A 157 8.56 -20.70 8.51
C GLU A 157 7.87 -19.64 9.37
N LEU A 158 6.81 -20.06 10.04
CA LEU A 158 6.12 -19.25 11.03
C LEU A 158 6.77 -19.45 12.40
N PRO A 159 6.73 -18.45 13.29
CA PRO A 159 7.19 -18.60 14.67
C PRO A 159 6.53 -19.79 15.39
N ALA A 160 7.28 -20.49 16.22
CA ALA A 160 6.80 -21.68 16.93
C ALA A 160 5.57 -21.42 17.83
N TRP A 161 5.34 -20.15 18.22
CA TRP A 161 4.18 -19.71 18.99
C TRP A 161 3.00 -19.22 18.14
N SER A 162 3.07 -19.39 16.83
CA SER A 162 1.95 -19.10 15.94
C SER A 162 0.76 -20.00 16.24
N THR A 163 -0.43 -19.42 16.24
CA THR A 163 -1.69 -20.12 16.56
C THR A 163 -2.70 -19.94 15.43
N ASN A 164 -3.78 -20.72 15.47
CA ASN A 164 -4.88 -20.64 14.49
C ASN A 164 -4.43 -20.73 13.03
N ILE A 165 -3.38 -21.54 12.78
CA ILE A 165 -2.87 -21.74 11.43
C ILE A 165 -3.92 -22.57 10.66
N SER A 166 -4.49 -21.99 9.61
CA SER A 166 -5.54 -22.62 8.82
C SER A 166 -5.42 -22.30 7.34
N LEU A 167 -5.69 -23.33 6.54
CA LEU A 167 -5.82 -23.21 5.10
C LEU A 167 -7.20 -22.66 4.74
N VAL A 168 -7.23 -21.63 3.90
CA VAL A 168 -8.46 -21.02 3.41
C VAL A 168 -8.56 -21.28 1.91
N SER A 169 -9.66 -21.89 1.49
CA SER A 169 -9.94 -22.19 0.09
C SER A 169 -11.07 -21.29 -0.41
N VAL A 170 -10.97 -20.88 -1.67
CA VAL A 170 -12.09 -20.24 -2.37
C VAL A 170 -13.24 -21.24 -2.50
N PRO A 171 -14.49 -20.87 -2.27
CA PRO A 171 -15.63 -21.75 -2.48
C PRO A 171 -15.60 -22.41 -3.86
N GLY A 172 -15.74 -23.74 -3.89
CA GLY A 172 -15.64 -24.53 -5.13
C GLY A 172 -14.23 -24.93 -5.56
N SER A 173 -13.17 -24.45 -4.88
CA SER A 173 -11.79 -24.88 -5.08
C SER A 173 -11.40 -25.93 -4.04
N TRP A 174 -10.74 -27.00 -4.48
CA TRP A 174 -10.14 -27.98 -3.58
C TRP A 174 -8.72 -27.59 -3.11
N ARG A 175 -8.16 -26.52 -3.71
CA ARG A 175 -6.84 -25.98 -3.36
C ARG A 175 -6.98 -24.74 -2.48
N ALA A 176 -6.22 -24.70 -1.40
CA ALA A 176 -6.13 -23.53 -0.57
C ALA A 176 -5.30 -22.46 -1.27
N SER A 177 -5.86 -21.27 -1.42
CA SER A 177 -5.21 -20.07 -1.99
C SER A 177 -4.67 -19.12 -0.94
N SER A 178 -4.97 -19.36 0.36
CA SER A 178 -4.40 -18.56 1.44
C SER A 178 -4.22 -19.38 2.73
N VAL A 179 -3.32 -18.86 3.59
CA VAL A 179 -3.04 -19.39 4.93
C VAL A 179 -3.25 -18.26 5.92
N SER A 180 -4.18 -18.44 6.85
CA SER A 180 -4.42 -17.51 7.97
C SER A 180 -3.70 -18.01 9.22
N PHE A 181 -3.15 -17.10 10.02
CA PHE A 181 -2.51 -17.42 11.29
C PHE A 181 -2.49 -16.19 12.22
N VAL A 182 -2.23 -16.46 13.50
CA VAL A 182 -2.15 -15.42 14.54
C VAL A 182 -0.81 -15.53 15.24
N VAL A 183 -0.10 -14.41 15.39
CA VAL A 183 1.16 -14.30 16.11
C VAL A 183 1.03 -13.22 17.18
N GLN A 184 1.23 -13.59 18.45
CA GLN A 184 1.13 -12.64 19.58
C GLN A 184 -0.20 -11.85 19.62
N GLY A 185 -1.29 -12.46 19.13
CA GLY A 185 -2.62 -11.85 19.08
C GLY A 185 -2.89 -11.00 17.83
N GLU A 186 -1.90 -10.82 16.95
CA GLU A 186 -2.07 -10.14 15.68
C GLU A 186 -2.31 -11.14 14.55
N GLU A 187 -3.32 -10.85 13.72
CA GLU A 187 -3.68 -11.68 12.57
C GLU A 187 -2.85 -11.34 11.35
N ALA A 188 -2.44 -12.36 10.61
CA ALA A 188 -1.76 -12.22 9.34
C ALA A 188 -2.19 -13.31 8.38
N ARG A 189 -1.91 -13.09 7.10
CA ARG A 189 -2.27 -14.04 6.04
C ARG A 189 -1.25 -14.05 4.92
N LEU A 190 -1.05 -15.25 4.37
CA LEU A 190 -0.34 -15.48 3.11
C LEU A 190 -1.36 -15.76 2.02
N PHE A 191 -1.15 -15.21 0.83
CA PHE A 191 -2.02 -15.36 -0.35
C PHE A 191 -1.20 -15.83 -1.54
N LEU A 192 -1.83 -16.60 -2.43
CA LEU A 192 -1.30 -16.95 -3.75
C LEU A 192 -2.25 -16.49 -4.85
N GLY A 193 -1.69 -15.98 -5.93
CA GLY A 193 -2.46 -15.54 -7.08
C GLY A 193 -3.13 -16.68 -7.84
N ALA A 194 -2.42 -17.79 -8.05
CA ALA A 194 -2.90 -18.95 -8.82
C ALA A 194 -2.44 -20.30 -8.29
N GLY A 195 -1.45 -20.33 -7.41
CA GLY A 195 -0.86 -21.55 -6.82
C GLY A 195 -1.70 -22.18 -5.71
N TRP A 196 -1.05 -22.92 -4.83
CA TRP A 196 -1.69 -23.57 -3.68
C TRP A 196 -0.71 -23.76 -2.52
N PHE A 197 -1.25 -23.88 -1.31
CA PHE A 197 -0.49 -24.09 -0.09
C PHE A 197 -0.58 -25.50 0.44
N ASN A 198 0.48 -25.93 1.12
CA ASN A 198 0.49 -27.03 2.05
C ASN A 198 1.06 -26.56 3.40
N VAL A 199 0.53 -27.06 4.52
CA VAL A 199 0.94 -26.65 5.87
C VAL A 199 1.24 -27.88 6.70
N THR A 200 2.41 -27.87 7.35
CA THR A 200 2.83 -28.92 8.28
C THR A 200 3.44 -28.26 9.52
N GLY A 201 2.70 -28.28 10.63
CA GLY A 201 3.10 -27.55 11.84
C GLY A 201 3.15 -26.03 11.56
N THR A 202 4.32 -25.44 11.74
CA THR A 202 4.58 -24.02 11.44
C THR A 202 5.21 -23.79 10.06
N THR A 203 5.50 -24.83 9.31
CA THR A 203 6.04 -24.74 7.96
C THR A 203 4.92 -24.63 6.94
N VAL A 204 4.93 -23.57 6.15
CA VAL A 204 4.02 -23.33 5.04
C VAL A 204 4.77 -23.48 3.72
N LEU A 205 4.35 -24.40 2.88
CA LEU A 205 4.86 -24.60 1.53
C LEU A 205 3.92 -23.93 0.53
N ALA A 206 4.41 -22.92 -0.16
CA ALA A 206 3.69 -22.21 -1.20
C ALA A 206 4.17 -22.69 -2.58
N HIS A 207 3.28 -23.36 -3.32
CA HIS A 207 3.53 -23.84 -4.69
C HIS A 207 3.07 -22.77 -5.67
N LEU A 208 3.98 -21.91 -6.10
CA LEU A 208 3.71 -20.88 -7.09
C LEU A 208 3.52 -21.49 -8.47
N ALA A 209 2.49 -21.07 -9.19
CA ALA A 209 2.31 -21.38 -10.60
C ALA A 209 3.30 -20.60 -11.48
N SER A 210 3.14 -20.60 -12.79
CA SER A 210 3.95 -19.79 -13.71
C SER A 210 3.03 -18.99 -14.64
N PRO A 211 3.02 -17.67 -14.56
CA PRO A 211 3.55 -16.78 -13.53
C PRO A 211 2.65 -16.76 -12.28
N ASP A 212 3.20 -16.40 -11.11
CA ASP A 212 2.42 -16.29 -9.87
C ASP A 212 3.04 -15.27 -8.88
N LEU A 213 2.32 -15.05 -7.78
CA LEU A 213 2.77 -14.21 -6.68
C LEU A 213 2.38 -14.82 -5.33
N LEU A 214 3.26 -14.66 -4.35
CA LEU A 214 2.99 -14.90 -2.93
C LEU A 214 2.98 -13.55 -2.23
N VAL A 215 1.91 -13.28 -1.50
CA VAL A 215 1.76 -12.03 -0.74
C VAL A 215 1.57 -12.37 0.73
N PHE A 216 2.29 -11.65 1.60
CA PHE A 216 2.04 -11.57 3.02
C PHE A 216 1.40 -10.22 3.36
N LYS A 217 0.40 -10.24 4.24
CA LYS A 217 -0.23 -9.03 4.79
C LYS A 217 -0.76 -9.29 6.18
N SER A 218 -0.55 -8.34 7.11
CA SER A 218 -1.10 -8.38 8.47
C SER A 218 -2.29 -7.44 8.62
N VAL A 219 -3.08 -7.66 9.67
CA VAL A 219 -4.04 -6.66 10.16
C VAL A 219 -3.27 -5.58 10.88
N PRO A 220 -3.45 -4.28 10.54
CA PRO A 220 -2.79 -3.19 11.24
C PRO A 220 -3.06 -3.23 12.74
N ALA A 221 -2.03 -3.29 13.57
CA ALA A 221 -2.15 -3.40 15.03
C ALA A 221 -2.83 -2.15 15.64
N ALA A 222 -2.56 -0.97 15.07
CA ALA A 222 -3.16 0.31 15.47
C ALA A 222 -4.60 0.51 15.00
N SER A 223 -5.11 -0.33 14.12
CA SER A 223 -6.47 -0.15 13.62
C SER A 223 -7.49 -0.26 14.74
N LYS A 224 -8.32 0.78 14.87
CA LYS A 224 -9.45 0.77 15.81
C LYS A 224 -10.56 -0.19 15.37
N ASN A 225 -10.59 -0.56 14.11
CA ASN A 225 -11.59 -1.47 13.54
C ASN A 225 -10.92 -2.67 12.86
N LYS A 226 -10.40 -3.58 13.68
CA LYS A 226 -9.78 -4.82 13.19
C LYS A 226 -10.75 -5.69 12.36
N ALA A 227 -12.05 -5.57 12.58
CA ALA A 227 -13.06 -6.36 11.85
C ALA A 227 -13.10 -5.99 10.37
N GLU A 228 -13.00 -4.71 10.02
CA GLU A 228 -12.94 -4.28 8.61
C GLU A 228 -11.66 -4.77 7.91
N TRP A 229 -10.52 -4.74 8.62
CA TRP A 229 -9.28 -5.26 8.06
C TRP A 229 -9.28 -6.77 7.88
N ARG A 230 -9.91 -7.52 8.80
CA ARG A 230 -10.18 -8.94 8.60
C ARG A 230 -11.01 -9.19 7.36
N ALA A 231 -12.06 -8.38 7.16
CA ALA A 231 -12.87 -8.46 5.95
C ALA A 231 -12.08 -8.16 4.68
N VAL A 232 -11.11 -7.24 4.72
CA VAL A 232 -10.15 -7.03 3.61
C VAL A 232 -9.35 -8.30 3.33
N LEU A 233 -8.74 -8.93 4.36
CA LEU A 233 -7.99 -10.17 4.19
C LEU A 233 -8.87 -11.31 3.67
N ASP A 234 -10.11 -11.41 4.14
CA ASP A 234 -11.07 -12.39 3.65
C ASP A 234 -11.43 -12.15 2.18
N ALA A 235 -11.63 -10.88 1.80
CA ALA A 235 -11.93 -10.49 0.43
C ALA A 235 -10.74 -10.72 -0.52
N ILE A 236 -9.50 -10.53 -0.07
CA ILE A 236 -8.30 -10.90 -0.84
C ILE A 236 -8.28 -12.42 -1.03
N SER A 237 -8.52 -13.22 0.03
CA SER A 237 -8.58 -14.68 -0.06
C SER A 237 -9.66 -15.17 -1.02
N ALA A 238 -10.82 -14.50 -1.06
CA ALA A 238 -11.92 -14.80 -1.95
C ALA A 238 -11.68 -14.31 -3.40
N GLY A 239 -10.62 -13.52 -3.64
CA GLY A 239 -10.33 -12.92 -4.93
C GLY A 239 -11.23 -11.72 -5.28
N HIS A 240 -11.92 -11.16 -4.29
CA HIS A 240 -12.74 -9.96 -4.45
C HIS A 240 -11.90 -8.67 -4.41
N VAL A 241 -10.89 -8.59 -3.55
CA VAL A 241 -9.87 -7.54 -3.58
C VAL A 241 -8.70 -8.03 -4.41
N VAL A 242 -8.36 -7.31 -5.46
CA VAL A 242 -7.43 -7.77 -6.51
C VAL A 242 -6.12 -7.01 -6.56
N SER A 243 -6.12 -5.77 -6.11
CA SER A 243 -4.91 -4.93 -6.04
C SER A 243 -5.05 -3.81 -5.01
N GLU A 244 -3.92 -3.24 -4.67
CA GLU A 244 -3.76 -2.07 -3.84
C GLU A 244 -2.79 -1.10 -4.53
N LEU A 245 -3.06 0.18 -4.48
CA LEU A 245 -2.15 1.21 -4.95
C LEU A 245 -2.01 2.28 -3.89
N ASP A 246 -0.80 2.42 -3.40
CA ASP A 246 -0.45 3.44 -2.44
C ASP A 246 0.25 4.60 -3.15
N LEU A 247 -0.19 5.81 -2.87
CA LEU A 247 0.38 7.03 -3.41
C LEU A 247 0.92 7.89 -2.29
N VAL A 248 2.25 8.04 -2.28
CA VAL A 248 3.01 8.67 -1.21
C VAL A 248 3.73 9.90 -1.73
N ALA A 249 3.58 11.03 -1.03
CA ALA A 249 4.42 12.18 -1.26
C ALA A 249 5.80 11.93 -0.67
N ILE A 250 6.85 12.19 -1.46
CA ILE A 250 8.23 12.15 -0.98
C ILE A 250 8.79 13.56 -0.86
N ALA A 251 9.86 13.71 -0.08
CA ALA A 251 10.58 14.97 0.00
C ALA A 251 10.86 15.50 -1.42
N ASP A 252 10.82 16.80 -1.64
CA ASP A 252 11.00 17.48 -2.92
C ASP A 252 9.76 17.52 -3.86
N GLY A 253 8.57 17.19 -3.34
CA GLY A 253 7.30 17.33 -4.08
C GLY A 253 7.10 16.30 -5.17
N ARG A 254 7.88 15.21 -5.18
CA ARG A 254 7.66 14.06 -6.05
C ARG A 254 6.73 13.04 -5.41
N TRP A 255 6.13 12.22 -6.23
CA TRP A 255 5.22 11.16 -5.82
C TRP A 255 5.87 9.81 -6.05
N MET A 256 5.74 8.91 -5.08
CA MET A 256 6.04 7.50 -5.23
C MET A 256 4.75 6.72 -5.32
N GLN A 257 4.73 5.79 -6.25
CA GLN A 257 3.71 4.77 -6.34
C GLN A 257 4.22 3.49 -5.69
N ASN A 258 3.34 2.82 -5.00
CA ASN A 258 3.60 1.55 -4.34
C ASN A 258 2.46 0.58 -4.66
N PRO A 259 2.51 -0.12 -5.80
CA PRO A 259 1.47 -1.07 -6.18
C PRO A 259 1.64 -2.38 -5.43
N GLY A 260 0.63 -2.78 -4.66
CA GLY A 260 0.44 -4.13 -4.14
C GLY A 260 -0.48 -4.92 -5.07
N ARG A 261 -0.15 -6.17 -5.38
CA ARG A 261 -0.95 -7.04 -6.23
C ARG A 261 -1.34 -8.29 -5.47
N TYR A 262 -2.62 -8.62 -5.54
CA TYR A 262 -3.14 -9.88 -5.02
C TYR A 262 -3.48 -10.86 -6.16
N ARG A 263 -3.48 -10.34 -7.39
CA ARG A 263 -3.68 -11.11 -8.61
C ARG A 263 -2.72 -10.66 -9.70
N ILE A 264 -2.21 -11.62 -10.45
CA ILE A 264 -1.22 -11.37 -11.50
C ILE A 264 -1.81 -10.73 -12.76
N ASP A 265 -3.11 -10.92 -12.97
CA ASP A 265 -3.84 -10.45 -14.13
C ASP A 265 -4.44 -9.03 -13.96
N VAL A 266 -4.12 -8.34 -12.86
CA VAL A 266 -4.55 -6.97 -12.60
C VAL A 266 -3.34 -6.04 -12.52
N ALA A 267 -3.45 -4.88 -13.13
CA ALA A 267 -2.48 -3.81 -13.05
C ALA A 267 -3.16 -2.51 -12.63
N THR A 268 -2.54 -1.81 -11.69
CA THR A 268 -3.00 -0.51 -11.19
C THR A 268 -1.82 0.44 -11.17
N TRP A 269 -1.96 1.60 -11.80
CA TRP A 269 -0.89 2.61 -11.84
C TRP A 269 -1.44 4.03 -11.92
N PRO A 270 -0.73 5.03 -11.36
CA PRO A 270 -1.13 6.42 -11.48
C PRO A 270 -0.85 6.95 -12.88
N LEU A 271 -1.77 7.74 -13.40
CA LEU A 271 -1.62 8.53 -14.62
C LEU A 271 -1.12 9.94 -14.30
N ALA A 272 -1.65 10.54 -13.24
CA ALA A 272 -1.27 11.86 -12.75
C ALA A 272 -1.57 11.95 -11.25
N VAL A 273 -0.66 12.56 -10.49
CA VAL A 273 -0.84 12.80 -9.05
C VAL A 273 -0.43 14.22 -8.72
N ARG A 274 -1.25 14.89 -7.94
CA ARG A 274 -0.96 16.21 -7.33
C ARG A 274 -1.69 16.32 -6.00
N ALA A 275 -1.29 17.25 -5.16
CA ALA A 275 -1.96 17.46 -3.88
C ALA A 275 -3.48 17.61 -4.06
N GLY A 276 -4.24 16.77 -3.37
CA GLY A 276 -5.70 16.75 -3.43
C GLY A 276 -6.31 16.10 -4.67
N GLN A 277 -5.51 15.56 -5.60
CA GLN A 277 -6.06 14.88 -6.79
C GLN A 277 -5.14 13.77 -7.29
N ALA A 278 -5.74 12.62 -7.60
CA ALA A 278 -5.06 11.51 -8.25
C ALA A 278 -5.92 10.99 -9.41
N SER A 279 -5.26 10.70 -10.55
CA SER A 279 -5.84 9.97 -11.67
C SER A 279 -5.10 8.65 -11.79
N ILE A 280 -5.84 7.55 -11.81
CA ILE A 280 -5.32 6.18 -11.70
C ILE A 280 -5.93 5.35 -12.83
N GLN A 281 -5.14 4.50 -13.43
CA GLN A 281 -5.60 3.49 -14.37
C GLN A 281 -5.66 2.14 -13.66
N VAL A 282 -6.77 1.45 -13.83
CA VAL A 282 -6.95 0.04 -13.45
C VAL A 282 -7.21 -0.75 -14.71
N ASP A 283 -6.51 -1.85 -14.89
CA ASP A 283 -6.68 -2.74 -16.04
C ASP A 283 -6.60 -4.20 -15.66
N THR A 284 -7.39 -5.02 -16.32
CA THR A 284 -7.38 -6.48 -16.15
C THR A 284 -7.73 -7.19 -17.45
N LEU A 285 -7.21 -8.39 -17.59
CA LEU A 285 -7.53 -9.29 -18.69
C LEU A 285 -8.81 -10.12 -18.45
N ARG A 286 -9.42 -10.00 -17.26
CA ARG A 286 -10.60 -10.80 -16.89
C ARG A 286 -11.88 -9.98 -16.88
N PRO A 287 -13.00 -10.53 -17.37
CA PRO A 287 -14.31 -9.96 -17.14
C PRO A 287 -14.71 -10.11 -15.66
N GLY A 288 -15.52 -9.18 -15.17
CA GLY A 288 -16.08 -9.21 -13.84
C GLY A 288 -15.67 -8.01 -13.00
N GLY A 289 -16.44 -7.77 -11.95
CA GLY A 289 -16.18 -6.72 -10.99
C GLY A 289 -15.22 -7.16 -9.91
N ALA A 290 -14.51 -6.19 -9.33
CA ALA A 290 -13.65 -6.43 -8.17
C ALA A 290 -13.41 -5.14 -7.39
N VAL A 291 -12.80 -5.28 -6.22
CA VAL A 291 -12.41 -4.17 -5.35
C VAL A 291 -10.93 -3.88 -5.55
N VAL A 292 -10.60 -2.61 -5.70
CA VAL A 292 -9.24 -2.07 -5.66
C VAL A 292 -9.09 -1.22 -4.40
N LEU A 293 -8.01 -1.38 -3.67
CA LEU A 293 -7.65 -0.50 -2.55
C LEU A 293 -6.80 0.64 -3.08
N LEU A 294 -7.14 1.87 -2.70
CA LEU A 294 -6.37 3.07 -3.01
C LEU A 294 -6.02 3.77 -1.71
N ALA A 295 -4.74 3.86 -1.40
CA ALA A 295 -4.27 4.49 -0.19
C ALA A 295 -3.46 5.76 -0.51
N PHE A 296 -3.74 6.82 0.23
CA PHE A 296 -3.12 8.12 0.06
C PHE A 296 -2.63 8.62 1.41
N ASP A 297 -1.40 9.06 1.47
CA ASP A 297 -0.92 9.78 2.64
C ASP A 297 -1.62 11.16 2.77
N PRO A 298 -1.55 11.80 3.95
CA PRO A 298 -2.19 13.10 4.18
C PRO A 298 -1.65 14.22 3.30
N GLU A 299 -0.44 14.11 2.76
CA GLU A 299 0.15 15.13 1.87
C GLU A 299 -0.38 14.95 0.44
N THR A 300 -0.59 13.71 0.02
CA THR A 300 -1.21 13.38 -1.27
C THR A 300 -2.68 13.76 -1.30
N MET A 301 -3.41 13.31 -0.28
CA MET A 301 -4.82 13.57 -0.14
C MET A 301 -5.06 14.12 1.27
N PRO A 302 -4.96 15.44 1.46
CA PRO A 302 -5.16 16.07 2.76
C PRO A 302 -6.44 15.53 3.38
N ALA A 303 -6.35 15.11 4.66
CA ALA A 303 -7.41 14.39 5.38
C ALA A 303 -8.76 15.04 5.09
N ALA A 304 -9.37 14.53 4.07
CA ALA A 304 -10.59 15.08 3.57
C ALA A 304 -11.65 14.71 4.58
N ASP A 305 -12.40 15.69 5.00
CA ASP A 305 -13.76 15.42 5.40
C ASP A 305 -14.30 14.39 4.38
N PRO A 306 -14.67 13.18 4.83
CA PRO A 306 -15.15 12.13 3.93
C PRO A 306 -16.31 12.56 3.02
N THR A 307 -17.00 13.67 3.37
CA THR A 307 -18.07 14.28 2.58
C THR A 307 -17.55 15.10 1.39
N ARG A 308 -16.23 15.35 1.33
CA ARG A 308 -15.59 16.16 0.29
C ARG A 308 -14.73 15.39 -0.67
N LEU A 309 -14.72 14.07 -0.54
CA LEU A 309 -14.04 13.19 -1.47
C LEU A 309 -14.97 12.91 -2.65
N ILE A 310 -14.50 13.20 -3.85
CA ILE A 310 -15.18 12.89 -5.10
C ILE A 310 -14.39 11.80 -5.79
N VAL A 311 -15.05 10.67 -6.04
CA VAL A 311 -14.49 9.55 -6.81
C VAL A 311 -15.25 9.44 -8.12
N ARG A 312 -14.54 9.31 -9.23
CA ARG A 312 -15.12 9.08 -10.55
C ARG A 312 -14.48 7.86 -11.21
N ALA A 313 -15.26 7.09 -11.93
CA ALA A 313 -14.78 6.00 -12.77
C ALA A 313 -15.21 6.27 -14.22
N ASN A 314 -14.25 6.36 -15.14
CA ASN A 314 -14.48 6.75 -16.54
C ASN A 314 -15.28 8.06 -16.65
N GLY A 315 -14.98 9.05 -15.80
CA GLY A 315 -15.65 10.34 -15.73
C GLY A 315 -17.01 10.35 -14.99
N ASN A 316 -17.60 9.19 -14.70
CA ASN A 316 -18.88 9.08 -14.01
C ASN A 316 -18.68 9.11 -12.48
N PRO A 317 -19.53 9.81 -11.72
CA PRO A 317 -19.49 9.80 -10.28
C PRO A 317 -19.68 8.39 -9.72
N VAL A 318 -18.89 8.04 -8.70
CA VAL A 318 -19.00 6.79 -7.96
C VAL A 318 -19.71 7.06 -6.65
N ASN A 319 -20.73 6.26 -6.33
CA ASN A 319 -21.49 6.42 -5.10
C ASN A 319 -20.69 5.94 -3.88
N ARG A 320 -20.77 6.71 -2.80
CA ARG A 320 -20.20 6.27 -1.52
C ARG A 320 -21.15 5.29 -0.84
N SER A 321 -20.62 4.14 -0.43
CA SER A 321 -21.30 3.18 0.44
C SER A 321 -20.99 3.49 1.90
N ASN A 322 -22.00 3.41 2.76
CA ASN A 322 -21.82 3.45 4.21
C ASN A 322 -21.58 2.05 4.80
N ASP A 323 -21.75 1.01 4.00
CA ASP A 323 -21.53 -0.38 4.39
C ASP A 323 -20.27 -0.90 3.70
N THR A 324 -19.14 -0.76 4.39
CA THR A 324 -17.82 -1.21 3.92
C THR A 324 -17.79 -2.74 3.79
N LEU A 325 -18.47 -3.47 4.66
CA LEU A 325 -18.42 -4.93 4.67
C LEU A 325 -19.12 -5.52 3.45
N SER A 326 -20.21 -4.89 2.98
CA SER A 326 -20.89 -5.37 1.78
C SER A 326 -20.01 -5.35 0.53
N LEU A 327 -19.08 -4.38 0.44
CA LEU A 327 -18.11 -4.32 -0.66
C LEU A 327 -17.17 -5.54 -0.70
N PHE A 328 -16.89 -6.13 0.46
CA PHE A 328 -15.94 -7.23 0.59
C PHE A 328 -16.61 -8.61 0.51
N TYR A 329 -17.78 -8.78 1.14
CA TYR A 329 -18.39 -10.11 1.27
C TYR A 329 -19.32 -10.48 0.12
N ALA A 330 -19.88 -9.52 -0.58
CA ALA A 330 -20.85 -9.78 -1.63
C ALA A 330 -20.71 -8.84 -2.84
N PRO A 331 -19.52 -8.71 -3.44
CA PRO A 331 -19.33 -7.79 -4.57
C PRO A 331 -20.23 -8.14 -5.76
N ASP A 332 -20.55 -9.42 -5.97
CA ASP A 332 -21.45 -9.86 -7.05
C ASP A 332 -22.91 -9.52 -6.82
N SER A 333 -23.31 -9.28 -5.54
CA SER A 333 -24.67 -8.85 -5.16
C SER A 333 -24.84 -7.35 -5.18
N LEU A 334 -23.75 -6.59 -5.24
CA LEU A 334 -23.81 -5.15 -5.38
C LEU A 334 -24.41 -4.82 -6.74
N THR A 335 -25.24 -3.80 -6.75
CA THR A 335 -25.80 -3.24 -7.97
C THR A 335 -24.70 -3.07 -9.00
N ARG A 336 -25.02 -3.17 -10.29
CA ARG A 336 -24.07 -3.07 -11.42
C ARG A 336 -23.26 -1.77 -11.45
N ASP A 337 -23.43 -0.88 -10.48
CA ASP A 337 -22.82 0.43 -10.40
C ASP A 337 -21.57 0.39 -9.52
N ALA A 338 -20.55 1.18 -9.92
CA ALA A 338 -19.36 1.40 -9.12
C ALA A 338 -19.72 2.03 -7.77
N SER A 339 -19.04 1.61 -6.70
CA SER A 339 -19.22 2.15 -5.36
C SER A 339 -17.92 2.13 -4.56
N TYR A 340 -17.78 3.03 -3.58
CA TYR A 340 -16.60 3.06 -2.72
C TYR A 340 -16.96 3.25 -1.25
N SER A 341 -16.04 2.83 -0.38
CA SER A 341 -16.08 3.10 1.06
C SER A 341 -14.71 3.52 1.55
N LEU A 342 -14.67 4.14 2.73
CA LEU A 342 -13.43 4.55 3.38
C LEU A 342 -13.09 3.57 4.50
N LEU A 343 -11.85 3.11 4.51
CA LEU A 343 -11.30 2.29 5.59
C LEU A 343 -10.73 3.18 6.70
N PRO A 344 -10.90 2.80 7.98
CA PRO A 344 -10.42 3.58 9.11
C PRO A 344 -8.91 3.36 9.34
N LEU A 345 -8.10 4.13 8.66
CA LEU A 345 -6.65 4.24 8.88
C LEU A 345 -6.22 5.70 9.00
N PRO A 346 -5.03 5.99 9.54
CA PRO A 346 -4.39 7.28 9.33
C PRO A 346 -4.20 7.51 7.82
N GLY A 347 -4.67 8.65 7.30
CA GLY A 347 -4.70 8.92 5.86
C GLY A 347 -6.03 8.55 5.20
N THR A 348 -6.06 8.55 3.88
CA THR A 348 -7.25 8.25 3.08
C THR A 348 -7.10 6.90 2.41
N VAL A 349 -7.80 5.89 2.89
CA VAL A 349 -7.85 4.56 2.26
C VAL A 349 -9.24 4.30 1.72
N ILE A 350 -9.34 4.07 0.43
CA ILE A 350 -10.57 3.86 -0.32
C ILE A 350 -10.64 2.40 -0.74
N ALA A 351 -11.69 1.69 -0.35
CA ALA A 351 -12.10 0.45 -0.99
C ALA A 351 -13.04 0.80 -2.14
N LEU A 352 -12.60 0.59 -3.38
CA LEU A 352 -13.35 0.95 -4.59
C LEU A 352 -13.78 -0.31 -5.33
N TYR A 353 -15.09 -0.56 -5.37
CA TYR A 353 -15.67 -1.59 -6.22
C TYR A 353 -15.89 -1.04 -7.63
N LEU A 354 -15.39 -1.76 -8.62
CA LEU A 354 -15.59 -1.49 -10.03
C LEU A 354 -16.28 -2.71 -10.66
N PRO A 355 -17.43 -2.54 -11.33
CA PRO A 355 -18.19 -3.65 -11.93
C PRO A 355 -17.47 -4.26 -13.14
N SER A 356 -16.50 -3.56 -13.71
CA SER A 356 -15.57 -4.02 -14.72
C SER A 356 -14.25 -3.34 -14.48
N LEU A 357 -13.15 -4.06 -14.67
CA LEU A 357 -11.79 -3.52 -14.52
C LEU A 357 -11.10 -3.30 -15.88
N ALA A 358 -11.78 -3.55 -16.99
CA ALA A 358 -11.18 -3.39 -18.31
C ALA A 358 -10.95 -1.91 -18.62
N ALA A 359 -9.69 -1.47 -18.56
CA ALA A 359 -9.24 -0.11 -18.89
C ALA A 359 -10.04 1.00 -18.19
N VAL A 360 -10.24 0.89 -16.87
CA VAL A 360 -10.98 1.89 -16.09
C VAL A 360 -10.05 3.00 -15.62
N SER A 361 -10.39 4.24 -15.99
CA SER A 361 -9.76 5.43 -15.42
C SER A 361 -10.50 5.86 -14.16
N VAL A 362 -9.80 5.94 -13.05
CA VAL A 362 -10.31 6.40 -11.75
C VAL A 362 -9.73 7.76 -11.42
N GLU A 363 -10.59 8.70 -11.06
CA GLU A 363 -10.20 10.01 -10.56
C GLU A 363 -10.66 10.16 -9.11
N VAL A 364 -9.74 10.54 -8.23
CA VAL A 364 -10.00 10.85 -6.82
C VAL A 364 -9.64 12.31 -6.57
N VAL A 365 -10.60 13.08 -6.07
CA VAL A 365 -10.41 14.53 -5.80
C VAL A 365 -10.86 14.84 -4.39
N SER A 366 -10.00 15.50 -3.62
CA SER A 366 -10.34 16.11 -2.33
C SER A 366 -10.69 17.58 -2.57
N VAL A 367 -11.93 17.97 -2.27
CA VAL A 367 -12.33 19.37 -2.37
C VAL A 367 -11.81 20.13 -1.14
N PRO A 368 -10.98 21.18 -1.33
CA PRO A 368 -10.46 21.97 -0.23
C PRO A 368 -11.58 22.51 0.65
N GLN A 369 -11.32 22.59 1.95
CA GLN A 369 -12.22 23.32 2.85
C GLN A 369 -12.23 24.78 2.42
N PRO A 370 -13.42 25.40 2.19
CA PRO A 370 -13.46 26.84 2.04
C PRO A 370 -12.76 27.44 3.26
N ALA A 371 -11.84 28.38 3.02
CA ALA A 371 -11.21 29.10 4.12
C ALA A 371 -12.32 29.50 5.09
N PRO A 372 -12.16 29.28 6.40
CA PRO A 372 -13.12 29.79 7.36
C PRO A 372 -13.31 31.26 7.00
N ASN A 373 -14.55 31.68 6.73
CA ASN A 373 -14.84 33.07 6.56
C ASN A 373 -14.09 33.77 7.69
N PRO A 374 -13.23 34.78 7.40
CA PRO A 374 -12.56 35.50 8.46
C PRO A 374 -13.67 35.84 9.42
N ALA A 375 -13.60 35.28 10.63
CA ALA A 375 -14.64 35.43 11.62
C ALA A 375 -14.85 36.94 11.69
N PHE A 376 -16.08 37.36 11.38
CA PHE A 376 -16.46 38.78 11.42
C PHE A 376 -16.10 39.22 12.83
N ASP A 377 -14.92 39.82 12.99
CA ASP A 377 -14.45 40.30 14.27
C ASP A 377 -15.22 41.60 14.52
N PRO A 378 -16.26 41.57 15.36
CA PRO A 378 -17.04 42.76 15.67
C PRO A 378 -16.15 43.85 16.24
N GLY A 379 -14.95 43.54 16.73
CA GLY A 379 -13.92 44.48 17.12
C GLY A 379 -13.31 45.27 15.95
N SER A 380 -13.21 44.64 14.75
CA SER A 380 -12.67 45.35 13.58
C SER A 380 -13.62 46.39 13.01
N GLU A 381 -14.93 46.15 13.04
CA GLU A 381 -15.92 47.19 12.67
C GLU A 381 -15.94 48.36 13.65
N ALA A 382 -15.88 48.08 14.95
CA ALA A 382 -15.81 49.12 15.96
C ALA A 382 -14.55 49.95 15.78
N ALA A 383 -13.41 49.36 15.41
CA ALA A 383 -12.16 50.09 15.13
C ALA A 383 -12.25 50.92 13.85
N VAL A 384 -12.88 50.44 12.78
CA VAL A 384 -13.10 51.19 11.53
C VAL A 384 -14.08 52.35 11.75
N VAL A 385 -15.17 52.12 12.47
CA VAL A 385 -16.14 53.17 12.80
C VAL A 385 -15.51 54.22 13.71
N ALA A 386 -14.72 53.84 14.70
CA ALA A 386 -13.98 54.78 15.57
C ALA A 386 -12.94 55.59 14.77
N ALA A 387 -12.19 54.96 13.85
CA ALA A 387 -11.23 55.66 12.99
C ALA A 387 -11.93 56.67 12.06
N LEU A 388 -13.07 56.30 11.45
CA LEU A 388 -13.86 57.21 10.64
C LEU A 388 -14.42 58.39 11.45
N ALA A 389 -14.89 58.16 12.68
CA ALA A 389 -15.36 59.22 13.58
C ALA A 389 -14.23 60.20 13.95
N ILE A 390 -13.01 59.72 14.24
CA ILE A 390 -11.85 60.56 14.56
C ILE A 390 -11.46 61.41 13.35
N VAL A 391 -11.43 60.86 12.14
CA VAL A 391 -11.11 61.58 10.92
C VAL A 391 -12.16 62.65 10.64
N SER A 392 -13.45 62.33 10.85
CA SER A 392 -14.54 63.31 10.67
C SER A 392 -14.48 64.45 11.65
N VAL A 393 -14.16 64.22 12.92
CA VAL A 393 -13.96 65.29 13.94
C VAL A 393 -12.73 66.13 13.63
N ALA A 394 -11.63 65.56 13.19
CA ALA A 394 -10.42 66.22 12.78
C ALA A 394 -10.68 67.16 11.57
N ALA A 395 -11.39 66.67 10.56
CA ALA A 395 -11.79 67.46 9.39
C ALA A 395 -12.70 68.64 9.74
N ALA A 396 -13.69 68.43 10.61
CA ALA A 396 -14.57 69.45 11.08
C ALA A 396 -13.81 70.59 11.89
N ARG A 397 -12.81 70.18 12.69
CA ARG A 397 -11.94 71.16 13.40
C ARG A 397 -11.02 71.91 12.46
N MET A 398 -10.52 71.32 11.39
CA MET A 398 -9.71 72.03 10.40
C MET A 398 -10.53 73.04 9.58
N LEU A 399 -11.77 72.71 9.24
CA LEU A 399 -12.66 73.62 8.54
C LEU A 399 -13.02 74.80 9.39
N ARG A 400 -13.33 74.66 10.69
CA ARG A 400 -13.58 75.76 11.63
C ARG A 400 -12.39 76.71 11.81
N ARG A 401 -11.15 76.22 11.79
CA ARG A 401 -9.94 77.06 11.89
C ARG A 401 -9.63 77.88 10.63
N ARG A 402 -10.29 77.62 9.50
CA ARG A 402 -10.15 78.38 8.27
C ARG A 402 -11.17 79.51 8.13
N GLU A 403 -12.17 79.55 9.00
CA GLU A 403 -13.21 80.56 9.04
C GLU A 403 -12.96 81.68 10.14
N GLU A 404 -11.99 81.44 11.03
CA GLU A 404 -11.41 82.42 11.97
C GLU A 404 -10.12 83.00 11.38
#